data_d07a950554e78267533276f56d24a4d1
#
_entry.id   d07a950554e78267533276f56d24a4d1
#
_cell.length_a   1.000
_cell.length_b   1.000
_cell.length_c   1.000
_cell.angle_alpha   90.00
_cell.angle_beta   90.00
_cell.angle_gamma   90.00
#
_symmetry.space_group_name_H-M   'P 1'
#
loop_
_entity.id
_entity.type
_entity.pdbx_description
1 polymer ?
#
loop_
_entity_poly.entity_id
_entity_poly.type
_entity_poly.pdbx_seq_one_letter_code
_entity_poly.pdbx_strand_id
1 'polypeptide(L)'
;FLRLFADRLPEIPDKILYLDTDTLINGDLAPLYHTDITGYELAAVLDYYGKWFMGYHYINSGVMLLNMPEIRKTGLFQKTIARCAEKRIFLPDQTALNRLVKHKYLLPGKYNEQKHFPEDTVIQHFTKTILWFPFFHTRNIKPWQTEQVKTVLTDKYNDILQQYLLQKQTFESEVPTDEKAKQHPDLLLV
;
A
#
# COMPACT_ATOMS: atom_id res chain seq x y z
N PHE A 1 8.09 5.21 -5.05
CA PHE A 1 8.07 6.56 -5.68
C PHE A 1 7.25 6.65 -6.97
N LEU A 2 7.07 5.57 -7.76
CA LEU A 2 6.40 5.61 -9.06
C LEU A 2 5.00 6.22 -9.00
N ARG A 3 4.23 5.98 -7.95
CA ARG A 3 2.89 6.57 -7.73
C ARG A 3 2.85 8.09 -7.82
N LEU A 4 3.94 8.77 -7.45
CA LEU A 4 4.02 10.24 -7.47
C LEU A 4 4.16 10.82 -8.88
N PHE A 5 4.35 9.98 -9.90
CA PHE A 5 4.40 10.39 -11.30
C PHE A 5 3.06 10.19 -12.02
N ALA A 6 2.05 9.69 -11.33
CA ALA A 6 0.73 9.44 -11.92
C ALA A 6 0.09 10.72 -12.50
N ASP A 7 0.33 11.87 -11.88
CA ASP A 7 -0.18 13.17 -12.35
C ASP A 7 0.34 13.62 -13.72
N ARG A 8 1.43 12.99 -14.18
CA ARG A 8 2.06 13.26 -15.49
C ARG A 8 1.52 12.40 -16.62
N LEU A 9 0.74 11.37 -16.30
CA LEU A 9 0.15 10.52 -17.31
C LEU A 9 -1.11 11.19 -17.88
N PRO A 10 -1.19 11.43 -19.22
CA PRO A 10 -2.29 12.19 -19.81
C PRO A 10 -3.62 11.44 -19.76
N GLU A 11 -3.59 10.11 -19.82
CA GLU A 11 -4.77 9.25 -19.90
C GLU A 11 -5.21 8.68 -18.53
N ILE A 12 -4.61 9.17 -17.43
CA ILE A 12 -4.97 8.65 -16.12
C ILE A 12 -6.35 9.14 -15.70
N PRO A 13 -7.23 8.26 -15.17
CA PRO A 13 -8.55 8.65 -14.69
C PRO A 13 -8.50 9.73 -13.60
N ASP A 14 -9.56 10.53 -13.49
CA ASP A 14 -9.66 11.56 -12.47
C ASP A 14 -9.67 11.01 -11.04
N LYS A 15 -10.13 9.77 -10.88
CA LYS A 15 -10.17 9.06 -9.60
C LYS A 15 -9.47 7.72 -9.71
N ILE A 16 -8.51 7.47 -8.81
CA ILE A 16 -7.68 6.26 -8.82
C ILE A 16 -7.64 5.66 -7.43
N LEU A 17 -7.82 4.34 -7.35
CA LEU A 17 -7.47 3.56 -6.18
C LEU A 17 -6.04 3.04 -6.35
N TYR A 18 -5.11 3.56 -5.56
CA TYR A 18 -3.73 3.09 -5.48
C TYR A 18 -3.58 2.04 -4.38
N LEU A 19 -2.89 0.96 -4.70
CA LEU A 19 -2.56 -0.13 -3.76
C LEU A 19 -1.07 -0.45 -3.86
N ASP A 20 -0.40 -0.59 -2.71
CA ASP A 20 0.94 -1.19 -2.65
C ASP A 20 0.85 -2.69 -2.98
N THR A 21 1.92 -3.24 -3.55
CA THR A 21 1.96 -4.66 -3.98
C THR A 21 1.93 -5.64 -2.80
N ASP A 22 2.20 -5.18 -1.59
CA ASP A 22 2.15 -5.98 -0.37
C ASP A 22 0.80 -5.88 0.36
N THR A 23 -0.28 -5.80 -0.41
CA THR A 23 -1.67 -5.84 0.09
C THR A 23 -2.38 -7.12 -0.36
N LEU A 24 -3.33 -7.60 0.47
CA LEU A 24 -4.30 -8.64 0.13
C LEU A 24 -5.70 -8.04 0.16
N ILE A 25 -6.47 -8.27 -0.92
CA ILE A 25 -7.85 -7.83 -1.02
C ILE A 25 -8.74 -8.99 -0.55
N ASN A 26 -9.51 -8.78 0.51
CA ASN A 26 -10.39 -9.78 1.14
C ASN A 26 -11.88 -9.40 1.06
N GLY A 27 -12.22 -8.30 0.43
CA GLY A 27 -13.61 -7.85 0.34
C GLY A 27 -13.88 -6.94 -0.85
N ASP A 28 -15.13 -6.50 -0.96
CA ASP A 28 -15.56 -5.63 -2.04
C ASP A 28 -14.90 -4.25 -1.95
N LEU A 29 -14.25 -3.83 -3.03
CA LEU A 29 -13.62 -2.52 -3.17
C LEU A 29 -14.58 -1.43 -3.66
N ALA A 30 -15.76 -1.78 -4.16
CA ALA A 30 -16.68 -0.80 -4.72
C ALA A 30 -17.09 0.28 -3.71
N PRO A 31 -17.42 -0.03 -2.44
CA PRO A 31 -17.72 1.00 -1.45
C PRO A 31 -16.55 1.96 -1.18
N LEU A 32 -15.30 1.45 -1.20
CA LEU A 32 -14.11 2.28 -1.08
C LEU A 32 -13.98 3.20 -2.30
N TYR A 33 -14.06 2.63 -3.51
CA TYR A 33 -13.91 3.40 -4.75
C TYR A 33 -14.98 4.46 -4.92
N HIS A 34 -16.22 4.19 -4.47
CA HIS A 34 -17.34 5.14 -4.53
C HIS A 34 -17.38 6.15 -3.39
N THR A 35 -16.43 6.11 -2.45
CA THR A 35 -16.30 7.16 -1.42
C THR A 35 -16.19 8.53 -2.08
N ASP A 36 -17.03 9.48 -1.65
CA ASP A 36 -16.92 10.86 -2.14
C ASP A 36 -15.70 11.55 -1.54
N ILE A 37 -14.80 11.96 -2.41
CA ILE A 37 -13.56 12.70 -2.08
C ILE A 37 -13.53 14.08 -2.75
N THR A 38 -14.70 14.64 -3.07
CA THR A 38 -14.80 15.98 -3.65
C THR A 38 -14.16 17.01 -2.71
N GLY A 39 -13.25 17.82 -3.25
CA GLY A 39 -12.50 18.82 -2.48
C GLY A 39 -11.33 18.27 -1.64
N TYR A 40 -11.14 16.96 -1.60
CA TYR A 40 -9.96 16.35 -1.00
C TYR A 40 -8.95 15.95 -2.07
N GLU A 41 -7.65 16.09 -1.76
CA GLU A 41 -6.57 15.65 -2.65
C GLU A 41 -6.49 14.12 -2.69
N LEU A 42 -6.74 13.48 -1.54
CA LEU A 42 -6.76 12.02 -1.39
C LEU A 42 -7.56 11.57 -0.18
N ALA A 43 -7.89 10.27 -0.17
CA ALA A 43 -8.37 9.58 1.02
C ALA A 43 -7.43 8.42 1.36
N ALA A 44 -7.16 8.23 2.66
CA ALA A 44 -6.30 7.16 3.16
C ALA A 44 -6.60 6.83 4.62
N VAL A 45 -6.09 5.68 5.09
CA VAL A 45 -6.19 5.25 6.49
C VAL A 45 -5.00 5.78 7.29
N LEU A 46 -5.19 6.05 8.57
CA LEU A 46 -4.10 6.41 9.49
C LEU A 46 -3.05 5.31 9.56
N ASP A 47 -1.78 5.70 9.55
CA ASP A 47 -0.68 4.77 9.80
C ASP A 47 -0.71 4.29 11.25
N TYR A 48 -0.63 2.97 11.45
CA TYR A 48 -0.78 2.39 12.77
C TYR A 48 0.24 2.90 13.79
N TYR A 49 1.50 2.98 13.40
CA TYR A 49 2.57 3.49 14.26
C TYR A 49 2.80 4.99 14.06
N GLY A 50 2.71 5.46 12.83
CA GLY A 50 2.99 6.85 12.46
C GLY A 50 2.12 7.85 13.20
N LYS A 51 0.86 7.53 13.47
CA LYS A 51 -0.04 8.39 14.25
C LYS A 51 0.46 8.71 15.66
N TRP A 52 1.27 7.84 16.26
CA TRP A 52 1.84 8.04 17.60
C TRP A 52 3.15 8.82 17.58
N PHE A 53 3.99 8.61 16.55
CA PHE A 53 5.34 9.17 16.49
C PHE A 53 5.47 10.39 15.57
N MET A 54 4.60 10.49 14.54
CA MET A 54 4.69 11.53 13.50
C MET A 54 3.51 12.52 13.53
N GLY A 55 2.48 12.25 14.34
CA GLY A 55 1.29 13.07 14.52
C GLY A 55 -0.03 12.34 14.25
N TYR A 56 -1.08 12.75 14.96
CA TYR A 56 -2.40 12.08 14.97
C TYR A 56 -3.06 11.91 13.59
N HIS A 57 -2.68 12.72 12.61
CA HIS A 57 -3.24 12.68 11.26
C HIS A 57 -2.28 12.07 10.23
N TYR A 58 -1.23 11.36 10.70
CA TYR A 58 -0.29 10.72 9.80
C TYR A 58 -0.93 9.50 9.13
N ILE A 59 -1.07 9.54 7.80
CA ILE A 59 -1.68 8.48 7.00
C ILE A 59 -0.63 7.50 6.48
N ASN A 60 -1.07 6.26 6.30
CA ASN A 60 -0.32 5.26 5.55
C ASN A 60 -0.59 5.40 4.05
N SER A 61 0.45 5.45 3.24
CA SER A 61 0.36 5.70 1.80
C SER A 61 0.25 4.43 0.94
N GLY A 62 0.13 3.25 1.55
CA GLY A 62 0.03 1.99 0.82
C GLY A 62 -1.34 1.71 0.21
N VAL A 63 -2.39 2.35 0.73
CA VAL A 63 -3.74 2.35 0.14
C VAL A 63 -4.25 3.77 0.12
N MET A 64 -4.52 4.28 -1.08
CA MET A 64 -5.00 5.66 -1.26
C MET A 64 -6.04 5.74 -2.36
N LEU A 65 -7.13 6.44 -2.09
CA LEU A 65 -8.04 6.91 -3.13
C LEU A 65 -7.60 8.33 -3.53
N LEU A 66 -7.22 8.53 -4.78
CA LEU A 66 -6.59 9.74 -5.30
C LEU A 66 -7.57 10.55 -6.14
N ASN A 67 -7.67 11.86 -5.89
CA ASN A 67 -8.39 12.83 -6.70
C ASN A 67 -7.38 13.56 -7.59
N MET A 68 -7.19 13.06 -8.81
CA MET A 68 -6.15 13.56 -9.71
C MET A 68 -6.32 15.03 -10.10
N PRO A 69 -7.54 15.55 -10.36
CA PRO A 69 -7.77 16.98 -10.56
C PRO A 69 -7.25 17.85 -9.40
N GLU A 70 -7.61 17.51 -8.15
CA GLU A 70 -7.14 18.29 -6.98
C GLU A 70 -5.64 18.13 -6.76
N ILE A 71 -5.07 16.93 -6.96
CA ILE A 71 -3.61 16.70 -6.87
C ILE A 71 -2.87 17.54 -7.91
N ARG A 72 -3.34 17.62 -9.15
CA ARG A 72 -2.75 18.45 -10.19
C ARG A 72 -2.86 19.95 -9.86
N LYS A 73 -4.04 20.39 -9.45
CA LYS A 73 -4.33 21.77 -9.06
C LYS A 73 -3.43 22.26 -7.91
N THR A 74 -3.18 21.43 -6.91
CA THR A 74 -2.34 21.79 -5.77
C THR A 74 -0.85 21.56 -6.03
N GLY A 75 -0.50 20.77 -7.04
CA GLY A 75 0.85 20.31 -7.33
C GLY A 75 1.41 19.39 -6.24
N LEU A 76 0.55 18.64 -5.54
CA LEU A 76 0.92 17.82 -4.38
C LEU A 76 2.06 16.85 -4.72
N PHE A 77 1.93 16.06 -5.80
CA PHE A 77 2.92 15.05 -6.14
C PHE A 77 4.27 15.66 -6.55
N GLN A 78 4.24 16.74 -7.32
CA GLN A 78 5.46 17.45 -7.74
C GLN A 78 6.20 18.04 -6.54
N LYS A 79 5.48 18.67 -5.60
CA LYS A 79 6.05 19.16 -4.34
C LYS A 79 6.58 18.02 -3.47
N THR A 80 5.91 16.89 -3.44
CA THR A 80 6.35 15.70 -2.71
C THR A 80 7.66 15.16 -3.27
N ILE A 81 7.78 15.04 -4.60
CA ILE A 81 9.02 14.61 -5.29
C ILE A 81 10.16 15.59 -4.96
N ALA A 82 9.95 16.89 -5.11
CA ALA A 82 10.95 17.90 -4.80
C ALA A 82 11.42 17.77 -3.34
N ARG A 83 10.49 17.62 -2.40
CA ARG A 83 10.82 17.46 -0.98
C ARG A 83 11.63 16.19 -0.69
N CYS A 84 11.35 15.09 -1.39
CA CYS A 84 12.14 13.85 -1.27
C CYS A 84 13.56 14.01 -1.80
N ALA A 85 13.76 14.84 -2.84
CA ALA A 85 15.09 15.11 -3.40
C ALA A 85 15.95 16.01 -2.49
N GLU A 86 15.34 16.94 -1.76
CA GLU A 86 16.05 17.91 -0.92
C GLU A 86 16.60 17.34 0.39
N LYS A 87 15.91 16.36 0.99
CA LYS A 87 16.23 15.87 2.33
C LYS A 87 16.15 14.35 2.43
N ARG A 88 17.14 13.75 3.10
CA ARG A 88 17.02 12.36 3.58
C ARG A 88 16.02 12.31 4.74
N ILE A 89 14.83 11.80 4.48
CA ILE A 89 13.73 11.67 5.44
C ILE A 89 13.45 10.18 5.61
N PHE A 90 13.11 9.75 6.83
CA PHE A 90 12.61 8.39 7.07
C PHE A 90 11.26 8.20 6.37
N LEU A 91 11.08 7.10 5.62
CA LEU A 91 9.95 6.87 4.71
C LEU A 91 9.68 8.12 3.84
N PRO A 92 10.61 8.44 2.93
CA PRO A 92 10.68 9.78 2.34
C PRO A 92 9.41 10.20 1.61
N ASP A 93 8.81 9.32 0.82
CA ASP A 93 7.59 9.61 0.06
C ASP A 93 6.35 9.72 0.96
N GLN A 94 6.14 8.80 1.88
CA GLN A 94 5.01 8.86 2.81
C GLN A 94 5.10 10.08 3.74
N THR A 95 6.28 10.35 4.29
CA THR A 95 6.48 11.49 5.20
C THR A 95 6.35 12.82 4.48
N ALA A 96 6.92 12.95 3.28
CA ALA A 96 6.78 14.16 2.47
C ALA A 96 5.32 14.41 2.07
N LEU A 97 4.61 13.35 1.62
CA LEU A 97 3.20 13.42 1.30
C LEU A 97 2.36 13.89 2.50
N ASN A 98 2.57 13.28 3.67
CA ASN A 98 1.86 13.64 4.90
C ASN A 98 2.07 15.09 5.34
N ARG A 99 3.24 15.66 5.06
CA ARG A 99 3.56 17.06 5.39
C ARG A 99 2.98 18.07 4.41
N LEU A 100 2.72 17.65 3.18
CA LEU A 100 2.33 18.55 2.08
C LEU A 100 0.86 18.47 1.73
N VAL A 101 0.20 17.35 1.98
CA VAL A 101 -1.24 17.19 1.77
C VAL A 101 -2.03 18.12 2.70
N LYS A 102 -2.89 18.95 2.12
CA LYS A 102 -3.70 19.94 2.86
C LYS A 102 -5.09 19.42 3.19
N HIS A 103 -5.72 18.75 2.23
CA HIS A 103 -7.08 18.26 2.34
C HIS A 103 -7.11 16.75 2.09
N LYS A 104 -7.15 15.96 3.17
CA LYS A 104 -7.23 14.51 3.12
C LYS A 104 -8.47 14.01 3.84
N TYR A 105 -9.13 13.02 3.27
CA TYR A 105 -10.22 12.29 3.88
C TYR A 105 -9.69 11.06 4.62
N LEU A 106 -10.12 10.83 5.85
CA LEU A 106 -9.70 9.67 6.63
C LEU A 106 -10.66 8.51 6.40
N LEU A 107 -10.15 7.44 5.82
CA LEU A 107 -10.88 6.20 5.58
C LEU A 107 -10.96 5.33 6.84
N PRO A 108 -12.01 4.50 6.99
CA PRO A 108 -12.07 3.44 7.98
C PRO A 108 -10.91 2.45 7.88
N GLY A 109 -10.41 1.98 9.04
CA GLY A 109 -9.23 1.11 9.16
C GLY A 109 -9.29 -0.15 8.32
N LYS A 110 -10.49 -0.73 8.12
CA LYS A 110 -10.71 -1.94 7.30
C LYS A 110 -10.20 -1.85 5.85
N TYR A 111 -10.01 -0.64 5.32
CA TYR A 111 -9.50 -0.42 3.96
C TYR A 111 -7.97 -0.33 3.88
N ASN A 112 -7.28 -0.41 5.00
CA ASN A 112 -5.83 -0.53 5.07
C ASN A 112 -5.45 -1.05 6.46
N GLU A 113 -5.86 -2.29 6.76
CA GLU A 113 -5.56 -2.92 8.04
C GLU A 113 -4.08 -3.34 8.09
N GLN A 114 -3.37 -2.89 9.11
CA GLN A 114 -1.92 -3.01 9.18
C GLN A 114 -1.43 -3.97 10.26
N LYS A 115 -2.32 -4.41 11.18
CA LYS A 115 -1.86 -5.15 12.36
C LYS A 115 -2.81 -6.22 12.92
N HIS A 116 -4.09 -5.92 13.08
CA HIS A 116 -4.99 -6.70 13.96
C HIS A 116 -5.86 -7.75 13.27
N PHE A 117 -5.98 -7.68 11.94
CA PHE A 117 -6.72 -8.65 11.12
C PHE A 117 -8.19 -8.89 11.53
N PRO A 118 -9.00 -7.85 11.82
CA PRO A 118 -10.41 -8.05 12.16
C PRO A 118 -11.19 -8.71 11.02
N GLU A 119 -12.35 -9.31 11.32
CA GLU A 119 -13.14 -10.06 10.34
C GLU A 119 -13.66 -9.20 9.19
N ASP A 120 -13.95 -7.93 9.45
CA ASP A 120 -14.45 -6.97 8.46
C ASP A 120 -13.36 -6.33 7.60
N THR A 121 -12.11 -6.83 7.68
CA THR A 121 -10.99 -6.34 6.87
C THR A 121 -11.28 -6.50 5.38
N VAL A 122 -11.25 -5.40 4.64
CA VAL A 122 -11.38 -5.38 3.18
C VAL A 122 -10.01 -5.45 2.49
N ILE A 123 -9.04 -4.67 2.99
CA ILE A 123 -7.66 -4.68 2.48
C ILE A 123 -6.71 -4.89 3.65
N GLN A 124 -5.98 -6.00 3.62
CA GLN A 124 -4.89 -6.29 4.52
C GLN A 124 -3.57 -5.82 3.93
N HIS A 125 -2.85 -4.97 4.65
CA HIS A 125 -1.55 -4.45 4.23
C HIS A 125 -0.43 -5.01 5.11
N PHE A 126 0.53 -5.68 4.50
CA PHE A 126 1.65 -6.33 5.17
C PHE A 126 2.79 -5.35 5.45
N THR A 127 2.54 -4.40 6.33
CA THR A 127 3.54 -3.44 6.76
C THR A 127 4.53 -4.06 7.74
N LYS A 128 5.68 -3.41 7.91
CA LYS A 128 6.65 -3.81 8.93
C LYS A 128 6.03 -3.67 10.33
N THR A 129 6.00 -4.76 11.09
CA THR A 129 5.47 -4.81 12.44
C THR A 129 6.59 -4.69 13.47
N ILE A 130 6.40 -3.86 14.48
CA ILE A 130 7.31 -3.70 15.62
C ILE A 130 6.85 -4.65 16.74
N LEU A 131 7.75 -5.49 17.23
CA LEU A 131 7.54 -6.43 18.33
C LEU A 131 8.48 -6.09 19.48
N TRP A 132 7.94 -6.09 20.69
CA TRP A 132 8.67 -5.70 21.92
C TRP A 132 9.14 -6.89 22.75
N PHE A 133 8.52 -8.06 22.58
CA PHE A 133 8.83 -9.26 23.32
C PHE A 133 9.38 -10.37 22.41
N PRO A 134 10.38 -11.18 22.83
CA PRO A 134 11.14 -11.11 24.09
C PRO A 134 12.16 -9.95 24.16
N PHE A 135 12.50 -9.34 23.03
CA PHE A 135 13.30 -8.12 22.89
C PHE A 135 12.84 -7.34 21.67
N PHE A 136 13.21 -6.08 21.58
CA PHE A 136 12.83 -5.22 20.47
C PHE A 136 13.32 -5.81 19.13
N HIS A 137 12.39 -6.13 18.23
CA HIS A 137 12.68 -6.58 16.87
C HIS A 137 11.56 -6.19 15.91
N THR A 138 11.83 -6.31 14.61
CA THR A 138 10.82 -6.03 13.59
C THR A 138 10.53 -7.30 12.79
N ARG A 139 9.25 -7.51 12.49
CA ARG A 139 8.77 -8.56 11.59
C ARG A 139 8.29 -7.91 10.29
N ASN A 140 8.77 -8.42 9.14
CA ASN A 140 8.42 -7.92 7.82
C ASN A 140 8.00 -9.10 6.95
N ILE A 141 6.74 -9.55 7.12
CA ILE A 141 6.15 -10.62 6.32
C ILE A 141 5.50 -9.98 5.09
N LYS A 142 5.63 -10.63 3.94
CA LYS A 142 5.01 -10.20 2.69
C LYS A 142 4.00 -11.23 2.19
N PRO A 143 2.95 -10.83 1.45
CA PRO A 143 1.88 -11.73 1.05
C PRO A 143 2.37 -12.93 0.22
N TRP A 144 3.44 -12.79 -0.54
CA TRP A 144 4.04 -13.87 -1.31
C TRP A 144 4.85 -14.89 -0.48
N GLN A 145 5.14 -14.58 0.79
CA GLN A 145 5.77 -15.50 1.75
C GLN A 145 4.68 -16.36 2.43
N THR A 146 4.01 -17.19 1.64
CA THR A 146 2.75 -17.88 2.01
C THR A 146 2.85 -18.68 3.30
N GLU A 147 3.95 -19.38 3.55
CA GLU A 147 4.15 -20.13 4.79
C GLU A 147 4.24 -19.21 6.02
N GLN A 148 4.92 -18.09 5.90
CA GLN A 148 5.00 -17.11 7.00
C GLN A 148 3.65 -16.40 7.21
N VAL A 149 2.91 -16.13 6.13
CA VAL A 149 1.56 -15.55 6.21
C VAL A 149 0.64 -16.48 6.99
N LYS A 150 0.66 -17.79 6.73
CA LYS A 150 -0.13 -18.79 7.47
C LYS A 150 0.18 -18.77 8.98
N THR A 151 1.43 -18.56 9.39
CA THR A 151 1.78 -18.51 10.82
C THR A 151 1.17 -17.31 11.55
N VAL A 152 0.80 -16.25 10.83
CA VAL A 152 0.26 -15.00 11.40
C VAL A 152 -1.24 -14.88 11.23
N LEU A 153 -1.76 -15.30 10.07
CA LEU A 153 -3.16 -15.14 9.70
C LEU A 153 -3.98 -16.42 9.91
N THR A 154 -3.31 -17.51 10.31
CA THR A 154 -3.93 -18.82 10.42
C THR A 154 -4.66 -19.20 9.13
N ASP A 155 -5.91 -19.61 9.19
CA ASP A 155 -6.68 -20.08 8.02
C ASP A 155 -7.47 -18.95 7.30
N LYS A 156 -7.41 -17.73 7.81
CA LYS A 156 -8.29 -16.63 7.38
C LYS A 156 -8.21 -16.29 5.89
N TYR A 157 -7.05 -16.48 5.27
CA TYR A 157 -6.81 -16.16 3.85
C TYR A 157 -6.34 -17.37 3.03
N ASN A 158 -6.60 -18.58 3.51
CA ASN A 158 -6.15 -19.81 2.82
C ASN A 158 -6.67 -19.91 1.39
N ASP A 159 -7.90 -19.51 1.13
CA ASP A 159 -8.51 -19.49 -0.20
C ASP A 159 -7.76 -18.55 -1.16
N ILE A 160 -7.46 -17.34 -0.71
CA ILE A 160 -6.69 -16.33 -1.49
C ILE A 160 -5.26 -16.82 -1.72
N LEU A 161 -4.62 -17.37 -0.69
CA LEU A 161 -3.27 -17.90 -0.80
C LEU A 161 -3.20 -19.11 -1.73
N GLN A 162 -4.21 -19.99 -1.74
CA GLN A 162 -4.29 -21.11 -2.67
C GLN A 162 -4.47 -20.62 -4.12
N GLN A 163 -5.34 -19.63 -4.37
CA GLN A 163 -5.49 -19.00 -5.69
C GLN A 163 -4.18 -18.38 -6.18
N TYR A 164 -3.48 -17.66 -5.31
CA TYR A 164 -2.18 -17.09 -5.63
C TYR A 164 -1.16 -18.17 -6.02
N LEU A 165 -1.06 -19.26 -5.25
CA LEU A 165 -0.14 -20.36 -5.55
C LEU A 165 -0.48 -21.05 -6.87
N LEU A 166 -1.76 -21.25 -7.16
CA LEU A 166 -2.21 -21.83 -8.42
C LEU A 166 -1.83 -20.92 -9.61
N GLN A 167 -2.12 -19.63 -9.54
CA GLN A 167 -1.76 -18.67 -10.57
C GLN A 167 -0.23 -18.58 -10.77
N LYS A 168 0.53 -18.62 -9.68
CA LYS A 168 2.00 -18.63 -9.73
C LYS A 168 2.51 -19.87 -10.46
N GLN A 169 1.99 -21.07 -10.16
CA GLN A 169 2.35 -22.31 -10.84
C GLN A 169 2.02 -22.26 -12.33
N THR A 170 0.84 -21.76 -12.69
CA THR A 170 0.42 -21.59 -14.09
C THR A 170 1.40 -20.67 -14.82
N PHE A 171 1.68 -19.49 -14.27
CA PHE A 171 2.65 -18.55 -14.85
C PHE A 171 4.04 -19.16 -15.00
N GLU A 172 4.53 -19.88 -13.99
CA GLU A 172 5.83 -20.56 -14.03
C GLU A 172 5.89 -21.67 -15.08
N SER A 173 4.78 -22.30 -15.44
CA SER A 173 4.71 -23.32 -16.48
C SER A 173 4.65 -22.72 -17.88
N GLU A 174 4.03 -21.56 -18.07
CA GLU A 174 3.80 -20.92 -19.37
C GLU A 174 4.98 -20.07 -19.84
N VAL A 175 5.78 -19.51 -18.91
CA VAL A 175 6.91 -18.63 -19.28
C VAL A 175 8.21 -19.41 -19.40
N PRO A 176 8.89 -19.38 -20.58
CA PRO A 176 10.21 -19.99 -20.77
C PRO A 176 11.24 -19.49 -19.76
N THR A 177 12.15 -20.37 -19.35
CA THR A 177 13.14 -20.11 -18.27
C THR A 177 14.00 -18.87 -18.54
N ASP A 178 14.38 -18.64 -19.80
CA ASP A 178 15.22 -17.49 -20.18
C ASP A 178 14.47 -16.15 -20.12
N GLU A 179 13.14 -16.14 -20.31
CA GLU A 179 12.33 -14.95 -20.17
C GLU A 179 11.99 -14.64 -18.71
N LYS A 180 11.84 -15.66 -17.85
CA LYS A 180 11.65 -15.49 -16.40
C LYS A 180 12.79 -14.70 -15.75
N ALA A 181 14.02 -14.99 -16.15
CA ALA A 181 15.22 -14.30 -15.66
C ALA A 181 15.29 -12.83 -16.10
N LYS A 182 14.72 -12.48 -17.26
CA LYS A 182 14.72 -11.12 -17.79
C LYS A 182 13.60 -10.24 -17.24
N GLN A 183 12.44 -10.83 -16.93
CA GLN A 183 11.27 -10.08 -16.48
C GLN A 183 11.25 -9.82 -14.96
N HIS A 184 11.91 -10.67 -14.18
CA HIS A 184 11.94 -10.57 -12.72
C HIS A 184 13.34 -10.82 -12.15
N PRO A 185 14.33 -9.94 -12.43
CA PRO A 185 15.68 -10.08 -11.89
C PRO A 185 15.70 -10.11 -10.35
N ASP A 186 14.72 -9.48 -9.69
CA ASP A 186 14.62 -9.39 -8.23
C ASP A 186 13.97 -10.63 -7.57
N LEU A 187 13.35 -11.54 -8.34
CA LEU A 187 12.80 -12.80 -7.80
C LEU A 187 13.88 -13.86 -7.53
N LEU A 188 15.09 -13.66 -8.05
CA LEU A 188 16.25 -14.53 -7.83
C LEU A 188 17.13 -14.11 -6.66
N LEU A 189 16.79 -13.02 -5.95
CA LEU A 189 17.58 -12.46 -4.84
C LEU A 189 16.81 -12.44 -3.51
N VAL A 190 15.87 -13.36 -3.30
CA VAL A 190 15.21 -13.51 -1.99
C VAL A 190 15.48 -14.89 -1.42
#